data_a16827a4bf193b42d9c77c3a8eccb8f0
#
_entry.id   a16827a4bf193b42d9c77c3a8eccb8f0
#
_cell.length_a   1.000
_cell.length_b   1.000
_cell.length_c   1.000
_cell.angle_alpha   90.00
_cell.angle_beta   90.00
_cell.angle_gamma   90.00
#
_symmetry.space_group_name_H-M   'P 1'
#
loop_
_entity.id
_entity.type
_entity.pdbx_description
1 polymer ?
#
loop_
_entity_poly.entity_id
_entity_poly.type
_entity_poly.pdbx_seq_one_letter_code
_entity_poly.pdbx_strand_id
1 'polypeptide(L)'
;MNCRPLLFVFAIILVLLLPSVIHAAGSADDIDITVTIPDRKEGVFASDKLVASGSEEGARITFENRGTETATISATIVVPDLLSLSVPTQELSGQITQDGNTLTVSQMVIAGGESATVRIRVNPPESIPMKTTETFRITATAADGSRTEYIHGITIIPPPSWVTYGTIIISLVLVAIVIIAVRRFGILEMYTTIDLVTIALLAALAGVVFRWFWQTFNDMLGPFGGLLFTIPVSALMVIALHLVRKPGTAMLLFLVDQMVCMVIWGSNITVWLGWYLLEGAVVDAEVALFKGNYADTRIASIIYGMSRGFISYWLFYFLFAPTAWKICYAPWYSWFQVGLAVIGGLIGGSIGYDAARKMRSAMM
;
A
#
# COMPACT_ATOMS: atom_id res chain seq x y z
N MET A 1 -9.90 82.48 -18.64
CA MET A 1 -9.41 81.47 -19.59
C MET A 1 -9.62 80.11 -18.99
N ASN A 2 -10.54 79.34 -19.60
CA ASN A 2 -10.90 77.97 -19.05
C ASN A 2 -9.91 76.92 -19.51
N CYS A 3 -8.99 76.45 -18.61
CA CYS A 3 -8.02 75.44 -18.89
C CYS A 3 -8.54 73.95 -18.88
N ARG A 4 -9.89 73.80 -18.85
CA ARG A 4 -10.52 72.48 -18.82
C ARG A 4 -10.28 71.57 -20.06
N PRO A 5 -10.24 72.09 -21.32
CA PRO A 5 -10.01 71.20 -22.46
C PRO A 5 -8.57 70.67 -22.56
N LEU A 6 -7.58 71.44 -22.04
CA LEU A 6 -6.17 71.00 -22.08
C LEU A 6 -5.87 69.84 -21.13
N LEU A 7 -6.52 69.83 -19.97
CA LEU A 7 -6.40 68.69 -19.00
C LEU A 7 -6.99 67.37 -19.52
N PHE A 8 -8.08 67.46 -20.32
CA PHE A 8 -8.71 66.31 -20.91
C PHE A 8 -7.86 65.67 -22.03
N VAL A 9 -7.22 66.50 -22.85
CA VAL A 9 -6.31 66.10 -23.90
C VAL A 9 -5.05 65.48 -23.30
N PHE A 10 -4.53 66.03 -22.17
CA PHE A 10 -3.37 65.47 -21.48
C PHE A 10 -3.68 64.15 -20.82
N ALA A 11 -4.88 63.92 -20.27
CA ALA A 11 -5.32 62.67 -19.70
C ALA A 11 -5.46 61.53 -20.75
N ILE A 12 -5.96 61.86 -21.95
CA ILE A 12 -6.08 60.92 -23.08
C ILE A 12 -4.69 60.54 -23.62
N ILE A 13 -3.77 61.53 -23.72
CA ILE A 13 -2.39 61.22 -24.14
C ILE A 13 -1.65 60.35 -23.09
N LEU A 14 -1.90 60.56 -21.79
CA LEU A 14 -1.32 59.78 -20.73
C LEU A 14 -1.85 58.31 -20.73
N VAL A 15 -3.13 58.13 -21.06
CA VAL A 15 -3.72 56.78 -21.23
C VAL A 15 -3.22 56.06 -22.49
N LEU A 16 -2.92 56.82 -23.56
CA LEU A 16 -2.35 56.29 -24.80
C LEU A 16 -0.83 56.06 -24.72
N LEU A 17 -0.16 56.63 -23.72
CA LEU A 17 1.28 56.45 -23.44
C LEU A 17 1.54 55.42 -22.32
N LEU A 18 0.48 54.83 -21.73
CA LEU A 18 0.70 53.62 -20.93
C LEU A 18 1.18 52.55 -21.89
N PRO A 19 2.42 52.06 -21.74
CA PRO A 19 2.84 50.92 -22.52
C PRO A 19 1.80 49.85 -22.24
N SER A 20 1.13 49.37 -23.28
CA SER A 20 0.48 48.06 -23.21
C SER A 20 1.58 47.11 -22.73
N VAL A 21 1.50 46.75 -21.47
CA VAL A 21 2.32 45.66 -20.93
C VAL A 21 1.86 44.46 -21.74
N ILE A 22 2.51 44.23 -22.87
CA ILE A 22 2.46 42.94 -23.56
C ILE A 22 3.10 42.03 -22.55
N HIS A 23 2.27 41.31 -21.78
CA HIS A 23 2.76 40.18 -21.00
C HIS A 23 3.28 39.25 -22.06
N ALA A 24 4.61 39.08 -22.09
CA ALA A 24 5.20 38.03 -22.87
C ALA A 24 4.50 36.77 -22.42
N ALA A 25 3.90 36.04 -23.32
CA ALA A 25 3.28 34.73 -22.96
C ALA A 25 4.43 33.79 -22.67
N GLY A 26 4.44 33.18 -21.49
CA GLY A 26 5.43 32.15 -21.15
C GLY A 26 5.40 31.05 -22.21
N SER A 27 6.59 30.54 -22.57
CA SER A 27 6.77 29.51 -23.59
C SER A 27 6.40 28.13 -23.03
N ALA A 28 5.94 27.21 -23.89
CA ALA A 28 5.76 25.81 -23.52
C ALA A 28 7.11 25.12 -23.18
N ASP A 29 8.23 25.67 -23.64
CA ASP A 29 9.58 25.15 -23.32
C ASP A 29 9.94 25.32 -21.83
N ASP A 30 9.29 26.26 -21.14
CA ASP A 30 9.44 26.50 -19.70
C ASP A 30 8.54 25.58 -18.86
N ILE A 31 7.69 24.76 -19.48
CA ILE A 31 6.78 23.85 -18.80
C ILE A 31 7.44 22.47 -18.63
N ASP A 32 7.69 22.12 -17.38
CA ASP A 32 8.10 20.75 -17.01
C ASP A 32 6.87 19.89 -16.73
N ILE A 33 6.86 18.67 -17.27
CA ILE A 33 5.74 17.74 -17.14
C ILE A 33 6.18 16.54 -16.33
N THR A 34 5.49 16.26 -15.24
CA THR A 34 5.73 15.10 -14.39
C THR A 34 4.47 14.24 -14.32
N VAL A 35 4.63 12.93 -14.46
CA VAL A 35 3.56 11.94 -14.35
C VAL A 35 3.81 11.04 -13.16
N THR A 36 2.82 10.86 -12.30
CA THR A 36 2.87 9.95 -11.15
C THR A 36 1.75 8.93 -11.28
N ILE A 37 2.10 7.67 -11.49
CA ILE A 37 1.17 6.53 -11.61
C ILE A 37 1.72 5.36 -10.80
N PRO A 38 0.94 4.77 -9.88
CA PRO A 38 -0.36 5.24 -9.37
C PRO A 38 -0.24 6.53 -8.56
N ASP A 39 -1.31 7.37 -8.50
CA ASP A 39 -1.36 8.58 -7.67
C ASP A 39 -1.49 8.20 -6.19
N ARG A 40 -0.41 7.67 -5.65
CA ARG A 40 -0.29 7.20 -4.26
C ARG A 40 0.95 7.83 -3.63
N LYS A 41 1.14 7.57 -2.33
CA LYS A 41 2.27 8.12 -1.57
C LYS A 41 3.60 7.76 -2.24
N GLU A 42 4.32 8.77 -2.66
CA GLU A 42 5.61 8.64 -3.34
C GLU A 42 6.62 7.87 -2.48
N GLY A 43 7.46 7.07 -3.12
CA GLY A 43 8.48 6.25 -2.47
C GLY A 43 7.98 5.02 -1.71
N VAL A 44 6.68 4.90 -1.41
CA VAL A 44 6.08 3.75 -0.75
C VAL A 44 5.61 2.72 -1.78
N PHE A 45 4.94 3.18 -2.81
CA PHE A 45 4.45 2.34 -3.90
C PHE A 45 5.45 2.33 -5.06
N ALA A 46 5.41 1.25 -5.84
CA ALA A 46 6.23 1.20 -7.05
C ALA A 46 5.66 2.20 -8.06
N SER A 47 6.47 3.18 -8.45
CA SER A 47 6.13 4.11 -9.53
C SER A 47 6.10 3.39 -10.87
N ASP A 48 5.25 3.87 -11.77
CA ASP A 48 5.14 3.43 -13.17
C ASP A 48 4.80 1.95 -13.34
N LYS A 49 4.13 1.36 -12.33
CA LYS A 49 3.69 -0.03 -12.35
C LYS A 49 2.23 -0.15 -11.97
N LEU A 50 1.47 -0.76 -12.87
CA LEU A 50 0.07 -1.12 -12.64
C LEU A 50 -0.09 -2.64 -12.66
N VAL A 51 -0.99 -3.16 -11.85
CA VAL A 51 -1.40 -4.57 -11.92
C VAL A 51 -2.66 -4.67 -12.75
N ALA A 52 -2.69 -5.58 -13.73
CA ALA A 52 -3.91 -5.88 -14.46
C ALA A 52 -4.98 -6.40 -13.48
N SER A 53 -6.04 -5.63 -13.29
CA SER A 53 -7.00 -5.87 -12.21
C SER A 53 -8.43 -5.48 -12.56
N GLY A 54 -8.65 -4.74 -13.63
CA GLY A 54 -9.94 -4.11 -13.94
C GLY A 54 -10.35 -3.01 -12.94
N SER A 55 -9.48 -2.67 -11.97
CA SER A 55 -9.77 -1.67 -10.94
C SER A 55 -9.21 -0.32 -11.31
N GLU A 56 -9.95 0.74 -11.01
CA GLU A 56 -9.51 2.12 -11.23
C GLU A 56 -8.27 2.46 -10.39
N GLU A 57 -7.27 3.05 -11.04
CA GLU A 57 -6.08 3.63 -10.41
C GLU A 57 -5.96 5.11 -10.76
N GLY A 58 -5.59 5.91 -9.75
CA GLY A 58 -5.35 7.34 -9.96
C GLY A 58 -4.04 7.56 -10.72
N ALA A 59 -4.04 8.55 -11.60
CA ALA A 59 -2.83 9.11 -12.21
C ALA A 59 -2.83 10.63 -12.04
N ARG A 60 -1.68 11.18 -11.71
CA ARG A 60 -1.46 12.62 -11.51
C ARG A 60 -0.48 13.10 -12.55
N ILE A 61 -0.87 14.14 -13.26
CA ILE A 61 -0.05 14.83 -14.24
C ILE A 61 0.13 16.26 -13.75
N THR A 62 1.37 16.64 -13.47
CA THR A 62 1.73 17.97 -12.96
C THR A 62 2.47 18.73 -14.03
N PHE A 63 2.03 19.94 -14.30
CA PHE A 63 2.65 20.91 -15.19
C PHE A 63 3.28 22.01 -14.32
N GLU A 64 4.58 22.13 -14.30
CA GLU A 64 5.34 23.12 -13.54
C GLU A 64 5.87 24.19 -14.49
N ASN A 65 5.53 25.43 -14.27
CA ASN A 65 6.09 26.54 -15.03
C ASN A 65 7.40 27.01 -14.38
N ARG A 66 8.52 26.61 -14.97
CA ARG A 66 9.86 27.03 -14.51
C ARG A 66 10.28 28.41 -14.98
N GLY A 67 9.49 29.02 -15.87
CA GLY A 67 9.70 30.42 -16.29
C GLY A 67 9.30 31.40 -15.19
N THR A 68 9.61 32.65 -15.42
CA THR A 68 9.24 33.78 -14.51
C THR A 68 7.90 34.40 -14.85
N GLU A 69 7.38 34.14 -16.03
CA GLU A 69 6.14 34.72 -16.57
C GLU A 69 4.98 33.71 -16.51
N THR A 70 3.75 34.27 -16.48
CA THR A 70 2.56 33.42 -16.49
C THR A 70 2.39 32.76 -17.87
N ALA A 71 2.30 31.45 -17.91
CA ALA A 71 2.03 30.67 -19.11
C ALA A 71 0.55 30.27 -19.17
N THR A 72 -0.06 30.44 -20.35
CA THR A 72 -1.38 29.87 -20.65
C THR A 72 -1.18 28.73 -21.63
N ILE A 73 -1.47 27.51 -21.19
CA ILE A 73 -1.26 26.29 -21.97
C ILE A 73 -2.55 25.53 -22.21
N SER A 74 -2.59 24.80 -23.32
CA SER A 74 -3.56 23.73 -23.56
C SER A 74 -2.82 22.41 -23.58
N ALA A 75 -3.29 21.42 -22.81
CA ALA A 75 -2.65 20.11 -22.70
C ALA A 75 -3.52 19.03 -23.33
N THR A 76 -2.91 18.18 -24.15
CA THR A 76 -3.51 16.95 -24.68
C THR A 76 -2.81 15.74 -24.08
N ILE A 77 -3.57 14.90 -23.42
CA ILE A 77 -3.09 13.69 -22.74
C ILE A 77 -3.67 12.48 -23.46
N VAL A 78 -2.82 11.69 -24.09
CA VAL A 78 -3.21 10.45 -24.77
C VAL A 78 -2.83 9.29 -23.89
N VAL A 79 -3.85 8.58 -23.42
CA VAL A 79 -3.70 7.34 -22.64
C VAL A 79 -3.60 6.16 -23.60
N PRO A 80 -2.70 5.19 -23.34
CA PRO A 80 -2.55 4.02 -24.21
C PRO A 80 -3.86 3.22 -24.31
N ASP A 81 -4.10 2.58 -25.47
CA ASP A 81 -5.32 1.84 -25.76
C ASP A 81 -5.59 0.66 -24.81
N LEU A 82 -4.54 0.12 -24.22
CA LEU A 82 -4.67 -0.96 -23.24
C LEU A 82 -5.30 -0.51 -21.92
N LEU A 83 -5.31 0.81 -21.65
CA LEU A 83 -5.94 1.41 -20.48
C LEU A 83 -7.22 2.14 -20.90
N SER A 84 -8.29 2.01 -20.14
CA SER A 84 -9.43 2.90 -20.33
C SER A 84 -9.29 4.14 -19.42
N LEU A 85 -9.60 5.31 -20.00
CA LEU A 85 -9.55 6.59 -19.30
C LEU A 85 -10.92 6.90 -18.68
N SER A 86 -10.91 7.30 -17.43
CA SER A 86 -12.07 7.87 -16.73
C SER A 86 -11.67 9.17 -16.04
N VAL A 87 -12.48 10.20 -16.22
CA VAL A 87 -12.26 11.50 -15.56
C VAL A 87 -13.34 11.71 -14.51
N PRO A 88 -12.98 12.06 -13.25
CA PRO A 88 -13.97 12.36 -12.23
C PRO A 88 -14.89 13.50 -12.69
N THR A 89 -16.19 13.30 -12.61
CA THR A 89 -17.22 14.23 -13.10
C THR A 89 -17.11 15.63 -12.46
N GLN A 90 -16.52 15.72 -11.29
CA GLN A 90 -16.28 16.99 -10.58
C GLN A 90 -15.15 17.84 -11.18
N GLU A 91 -14.26 17.23 -11.96
CA GLU A 91 -13.14 17.92 -12.63
C GLU A 91 -13.46 18.30 -14.08
N LEU A 92 -14.62 17.88 -14.60
CA LEU A 92 -15.16 18.29 -15.90
C LEU A 92 -15.79 19.70 -15.80
N SER A 93 -15.04 20.68 -15.32
CA SER A 93 -15.35 22.08 -15.60
C SER A 93 -15.13 22.31 -17.10
N GLY A 94 -15.82 23.23 -17.71
CA GLY A 94 -15.83 23.44 -19.19
C GLY A 94 -14.49 23.65 -19.90
N GLN A 95 -13.38 23.41 -19.19
CA GLN A 95 -12.00 23.43 -19.69
C GLN A 95 -11.46 22.03 -20.00
N ILE A 96 -12.15 20.96 -19.60
CA ILE A 96 -11.69 19.58 -19.80
C ILE A 96 -12.66 18.85 -20.72
N THR A 97 -12.17 18.31 -21.82
CA THR A 97 -12.94 17.48 -22.76
C THR A 97 -12.27 16.13 -22.92
N GLN A 98 -13.07 15.06 -22.91
CA GLN A 98 -12.60 13.69 -23.11
C GLN A 98 -13.19 13.16 -24.44
N ASP A 99 -12.32 12.59 -25.29
CA ASP A 99 -12.71 11.85 -26.48
C ASP A 99 -11.96 10.50 -26.49
N GLY A 100 -12.68 9.44 -26.15
CA GLY A 100 -12.09 8.12 -25.97
C GLY A 100 -10.98 8.13 -24.92
N ASN A 101 -9.77 7.72 -25.31
CA ASN A 101 -8.56 7.71 -24.47
C ASN A 101 -7.74 9.02 -24.55
N THR A 102 -8.31 10.07 -25.12
CA THR A 102 -7.66 11.38 -25.22
C THR A 102 -8.38 12.38 -24.33
N LEU A 103 -7.63 13.06 -23.48
CA LEU A 103 -8.09 14.14 -22.63
C LEU A 103 -7.47 15.44 -23.10
N THR A 104 -8.29 16.44 -23.34
CA THR A 104 -7.84 17.79 -23.69
C THR A 104 -8.23 18.75 -22.57
N VAL A 105 -7.24 19.44 -22.03
CA VAL A 105 -7.41 20.52 -21.04
C VAL A 105 -7.09 21.83 -21.72
N SER A 106 -8.06 22.73 -21.83
CA SER A 106 -7.89 24.01 -22.51
C SER A 106 -7.70 25.16 -21.50
N GLN A 107 -6.84 26.11 -21.87
CA GLN A 107 -6.63 27.36 -21.14
C GLN A 107 -6.22 27.20 -19.68
N MET A 108 -5.28 26.32 -19.40
CA MET A 108 -4.67 26.21 -18.09
C MET A 108 -3.67 27.36 -17.88
N VAL A 109 -3.90 28.19 -16.88
CA VAL A 109 -3.06 29.33 -16.56
C VAL A 109 -2.16 28.98 -15.38
N ILE A 110 -0.83 29.03 -15.57
CA ILE A 110 0.16 28.68 -14.57
C ILE A 110 1.11 29.87 -14.39
N ALA A 111 1.11 30.47 -13.19
CA ALA A 111 2.03 31.54 -12.87
C ALA A 111 3.48 31.06 -12.88
N GLY A 112 4.43 32.00 -13.07
CA GLY A 112 5.85 31.66 -13.03
C GLY A 112 6.25 31.05 -11.68
N GLY A 113 6.93 29.91 -11.71
CA GLY A 113 7.32 29.14 -10.53
C GLY A 113 6.19 28.35 -9.86
N GLU A 114 4.98 28.34 -10.42
CA GLU A 114 3.84 27.57 -9.90
C GLU A 114 3.58 26.30 -10.73
N SER A 115 2.72 25.41 -10.20
CA SER A 115 2.32 24.19 -10.87
C SER A 115 0.80 24.05 -10.93
N ALA A 116 0.32 23.39 -11.98
CA ALA A 116 -1.06 22.95 -12.12
C ALA A 116 -1.09 21.42 -12.23
N THR A 117 -2.10 20.79 -11.63
CA THR A 117 -2.21 19.34 -11.58
C THR A 117 -3.53 18.89 -12.17
N VAL A 118 -3.44 17.92 -13.09
CA VAL A 118 -4.58 17.20 -13.66
C VAL A 118 -4.60 15.79 -13.09
N ARG A 119 -5.71 15.39 -12.47
CA ARG A 119 -5.91 14.04 -11.97
C ARG A 119 -6.85 13.30 -12.90
N ILE A 120 -6.43 12.13 -13.30
CA ILE A 120 -7.21 11.19 -14.11
C ILE A 120 -7.30 9.86 -13.43
N ARG A 121 -8.24 9.03 -13.84
CA ARG A 121 -8.31 7.63 -13.46
C ARG A 121 -8.08 6.77 -14.68
N VAL A 122 -7.29 5.73 -14.52
CA VAL A 122 -7.00 4.76 -15.56
C VAL A 122 -7.38 3.37 -15.09
N ASN A 123 -8.02 2.60 -15.95
CA ASN A 123 -8.42 1.24 -15.64
C ASN A 123 -7.54 0.29 -16.46
N PRO A 124 -6.58 -0.41 -15.83
CA PRO A 124 -5.89 -1.51 -16.49
C PRO A 124 -6.87 -2.65 -16.78
N PRO A 125 -6.64 -3.46 -17.83
CA PRO A 125 -7.51 -4.59 -18.15
C PRO A 125 -7.57 -5.59 -16.99
N GLU A 126 -8.62 -6.40 -16.92
CA GLU A 126 -8.78 -7.42 -15.88
C GLU A 126 -7.63 -8.45 -15.90
N SER A 127 -7.09 -8.75 -17.08
CA SER A 127 -5.97 -9.66 -17.26
C SER A 127 -5.16 -9.32 -18.49
N ILE A 128 -3.86 -9.61 -18.43
CA ILE A 128 -2.95 -9.58 -19.57
C ILE A 128 -2.12 -10.86 -19.57
N PRO A 129 -1.74 -11.40 -20.75
CA PRO A 129 -1.00 -12.65 -20.85
C PRO A 129 0.45 -12.52 -20.35
N MET A 130 1.05 -11.35 -20.54
CA MET A 130 2.44 -11.08 -20.18
C MET A 130 2.62 -9.61 -19.76
N LYS A 131 3.74 -9.34 -19.10
CA LYS A 131 4.16 -7.98 -18.76
C LYS A 131 4.26 -7.14 -20.04
N THR A 132 3.56 -6.01 -20.06
CA THR A 132 3.51 -5.09 -21.20
C THR A 132 3.95 -3.70 -20.75
N THR A 133 4.71 -3.01 -21.57
CA THR A 133 5.08 -1.61 -21.35
C THR A 133 4.31 -0.74 -22.33
N GLU A 134 3.60 0.23 -21.80
CA GLU A 134 2.77 1.18 -22.54
C GLU A 134 3.28 2.61 -22.31
N THR A 135 2.88 3.55 -23.16
CA THR A 135 3.34 4.94 -23.05
C THR A 135 2.18 5.91 -23.05
N PHE A 136 2.21 6.82 -22.06
CA PHE A 136 1.41 8.04 -22.09
C PHE A 136 2.12 9.07 -22.96
N ARG A 137 1.36 9.77 -23.80
CA ARG A 137 1.86 10.90 -24.55
C ARG A 137 1.14 12.17 -24.09
N ILE A 138 1.89 13.12 -23.61
CA ILE A 138 1.37 14.40 -23.11
C ILE A 138 1.96 15.50 -23.95
N THR A 139 1.10 16.34 -24.51
CA THR A 139 1.51 17.49 -25.30
C THR A 139 0.96 18.75 -24.66
N ALA A 140 1.82 19.68 -24.28
CA ALA A 140 1.47 21.01 -23.85
C ALA A 140 1.73 21.99 -25.01
N THR A 141 0.75 22.83 -25.32
CA THR A 141 0.84 23.89 -26.34
C THR A 141 0.54 25.22 -25.67
N ALA A 142 1.47 26.14 -25.69
CA ALA A 142 1.29 27.49 -25.15
C ALA A 142 0.58 28.44 -26.12
N ALA A 143 0.14 29.57 -25.63
CA ALA A 143 -0.57 30.59 -26.41
C ALA A 143 0.28 31.19 -27.53
N ASP A 144 1.61 31.17 -27.41
CA ASP A 144 2.56 31.60 -28.45
C ASP A 144 2.74 30.58 -29.60
N GLY A 145 2.11 29.42 -29.49
CA GLY A 145 2.21 28.29 -30.43
C GLY A 145 3.40 27.35 -30.18
N SER A 146 4.24 27.61 -29.17
CA SER A 146 5.29 26.68 -28.75
C SER A 146 4.66 25.39 -28.21
N ARG A 147 5.39 24.26 -28.38
CA ARG A 147 4.87 22.94 -28.06
C ARG A 147 5.92 22.08 -27.37
N THR A 148 5.58 21.53 -26.22
CA THR A 148 6.40 20.56 -25.50
C THR A 148 5.70 19.21 -25.48
N GLU A 149 6.41 18.14 -25.81
CA GLU A 149 5.89 16.76 -25.77
C GLU A 149 6.67 15.96 -24.72
N TYR A 150 5.92 15.25 -23.88
CA TYR A 150 6.45 14.37 -22.84
C TYR A 150 5.90 12.96 -23.04
N ILE A 151 6.80 11.98 -23.07
CA ILE A 151 6.46 10.55 -23.21
C ILE A 151 6.81 9.84 -21.90
N HIS A 152 5.81 9.24 -21.26
CA HIS A 152 5.96 8.55 -19.99
C HIS A 152 5.64 7.07 -20.14
N GLY A 153 6.63 6.22 -19.82
CA GLY A 153 6.49 4.77 -19.89
C GLY A 153 5.90 4.18 -18.64
N ILE A 154 4.86 3.37 -18.77
CA ILE A 154 4.31 2.58 -17.66
C ILE A 154 4.41 1.10 -17.94
N THR A 155 4.54 0.31 -16.90
CA THR A 155 4.57 -1.15 -16.99
C THR A 155 3.30 -1.73 -16.38
N ILE A 156 2.53 -2.47 -17.18
CA ILE A 156 1.38 -3.25 -16.71
C ILE A 156 1.87 -4.69 -16.52
N ILE A 157 1.63 -5.23 -15.33
CA ILE A 157 2.03 -6.59 -14.95
C ILE A 157 0.79 -7.48 -14.77
N PRO A 158 0.83 -8.75 -15.23
CA PRO A 158 -0.23 -9.68 -14.88
C PRO A 158 -0.24 -9.94 -13.39
N PRO A 159 -1.41 -10.09 -12.76
CA PRO A 159 -1.45 -10.58 -11.39
C PRO A 159 -0.80 -11.97 -11.36
N PRO A 160 0.05 -12.26 -10.36
CA PRO A 160 0.71 -13.57 -10.29
C PRO A 160 -0.30 -14.66 -9.92
N SER A 161 -1.05 -15.15 -10.93
CA SER A 161 -2.14 -16.11 -10.76
C SER A 161 -1.69 -17.40 -10.05
N TRP A 162 -0.44 -17.82 -10.26
CA TRP A 162 0.15 -18.96 -9.56
C TRP A 162 0.20 -18.75 -8.04
N VAL A 163 0.34 -17.51 -7.55
CA VAL A 163 0.32 -17.19 -6.12
C VAL A 163 -1.07 -17.41 -5.55
N THR A 164 -2.12 -16.99 -6.27
CA THR A 164 -3.52 -17.23 -5.83
C THR A 164 -3.80 -18.72 -5.72
N TYR A 165 -3.52 -19.48 -6.79
CA TYR A 165 -3.72 -20.93 -6.78
C TYR A 165 -2.81 -21.62 -5.77
N GLY A 166 -1.53 -21.21 -5.68
CA GLY A 166 -0.58 -21.72 -4.69
C GLY A 166 -1.04 -21.47 -3.26
N THR A 167 -1.54 -20.27 -2.96
CA THR A 167 -2.09 -19.94 -1.63
C THR A 167 -3.30 -20.81 -1.30
N ILE A 168 -4.22 -21.00 -2.25
CA ILE A 168 -5.40 -21.87 -2.05
C ILE A 168 -4.95 -23.31 -1.82
N ILE A 169 -4.02 -23.84 -2.63
CA ILE A 169 -3.52 -25.20 -2.49
C ILE A 169 -2.81 -25.38 -1.15
N ILE A 170 -1.91 -24.47 -0.77
CA ILE A 170 -1.21 -24.51 0.52
C ILE A 170 -2.22 -24.47 1.67
N SER A 171 -3.24 -23.60 1.58
CA SER A 171 -4.28 -23.50 2.60
C SER A 171 -5.04 -24.82 2.75
N LEU A 172 -5.44 -25.44 1.63
CA LEU A 172 -6.14 -26.72 1.64
C LEU A 172 -5.26 -27.85 2.20
N VAL A 173 -3.97 -27.88 1.83
CA VAL A 173 -3.00 -28.86 2.35
C VAL A 173 -2.81 -28.68 3.85
N LEU A 174 -2.63 -27.45 4.34
CA LEU A 174 -2.48 -27.18 5.76
C LEU A 174 -3.74 -27.54 6.55
N VAL A 175 -4.93 -27.22 6.03
CA VAL A 175 -6.20 -27.61 6.63
C VAL A 175 -6.33 -29.14 6.67
N ALA A 176 -5.96 -29.83 5.59
CA ALA A 176 -5.96 -31.29 5.55
C ALA A 176 -4.99 -31.89 6.58
N ILE A 177 -3.79 -31.33 6.70
CA ILE A 177 -2.81 -31.74 7.72
C ILE A 177 -3.39 -31.56 9.12
N VAL A 178 -4.02 -30.42 9.41
CA VAL A 178 -4.68 -30.17 10.71
C VAL A 178 -5.77 -31.21 10.98
N ILE A 179 -6.64 -31.49 9.99
CA ILE A 179 -7.72 -32.47 10.13
C ILE A 179 -7.14 -33.88 10.39
N ILE A 180 -6.09 -34.27 9.65
CA ILE A 180 -5.39 -35.56 9.84
C ILE A 180 -4.75 -35.60 11.22
N ALA A 181 -4.07 -34.55 11.63
CA ALA A 181 -3.41 -34.43 12.93
C ALA A 181 -4.43 -34.55 14.07
N VAL A 182 -5.58 -33.89 13.95
CA VAL A 182 -6.66 -33.99 14.93
C VAL A 182 -7.26 -35.38 14.98
N ARG A 183 -7.63 -35.97 13.81
CA ARG A 183 -8.35 -37.26 13.77
C ARG A 183 -7.43 -38.46 14.04
N ARG A 184 -6.22 -38.46 13.49
CA ARG A 184 -5.33 -39.65 13.56
C ARG A 184 -4.41 -39.66 14.76
N PHE A 185 -3.97 -38.46 15.20
CA PHE A 185 -3.03 -38.34 16.31
C PHE A 185 -3.65 -37.77 17.58
N GLY A 186 -4.96 -37.47 17.56
CA GLY A 186 -5.68 -36.96 18.73
C GLY A 186 -5.07 -35.66 19.30
N ILE A 187 -4.48 -34.81 18.43
CA ILE A 187 -3.74 -33.62 18.92
C ILE A 187 -4.61 -32.73 19.80
N LEU A 188 -5.90 -32.56 19.47
CA LEU A 188 -6.81 -31.75 20.30
C LEU A 188 -7.09 -32.40 21.66
N GLU A 189 -7.03 -33.73 21.77
CA GLU A 189 -7.20 -34.43 23.05
C GLU A 189 -6.03 -34.16 24.01
N MET A 190 -4.87 -33.77 23.49
CA MET A 190 -3.72 -33.38 24.30
C MET A 190 -3.94 -32.04 25.01
N TYR A 191 -4.88 -31.19 24.54
CA TYR A 191 -5.16 -29.90 25.13
C TYR A 191 -6.19 -29.99 26.23
N THR A 192 -5.88 -29.41 27.38
CA THR A 192 -6.86 -29.23 28.46
C THR A 192 -7.78 -28.04 28.13
N THR A 193 -8.93 -27.98 28.79
CA THR A 193 -9.83 -26.81 28.66
C THR A 193 -9.10 -25.50 28.98
N ILE A 194 -8.19 -25.50 29.95
CA ILE A 194 -7.40 -24.34 30.35
C ILE A 194 -6.48 -23.91 29.22
N ASP A 195 -5.83 -24.86 28.52
CA ASP A 195 -4.97 -24.54 27.36
C ASP A 195 -5.75 -23.87 26.24
N LEU A 196 -6.93 -24.44 25.91
CA LEU A 196 -7.79 -23.88 24.85
C LEU A 196 -8.32 -22.49 25.20
N VAL A 197 -8.72 -22.29 26.44
CA VAL A 197 -9.16 -20.97 26.94
C VAL A 197 -7.99 -19.97 26.90
N THR A 198 -6.78 -20.39 27.30
CA THR A 198 -5.58 -19.54 27.23
C THR A 198 -5.29 -19.12 25.80
N ILE A 199 -5.31 -20.05 24.84
CA ILE A 199 -5.10 -19.75 23.42
C ILE A 199 -6.18 -18.79 22.92
N ALA A 200 -7.46 -19.06 23.23
CA ALA A 200 -8.58 -18.24 22.79
C ALA A 200 -8.49 -16.80 23.31
N LEU A 201 -8.12 -16.61 24.59
CA LEU A 201 -7.93 -15.29 25.19
C LEU A 201 -6.78 -14.52 24.54
N LEU A 202 -5.64 -15.18 24.33
CA LEU A 202 -4.47 -14.55 23.70
C LEU A 202 -4.75 -14.22 22.22
N ALA A 203 -5.45 -15.09 21.50
CA ALA A 203 -5.89 -14.85 20.12
C ALA A 203 -6.91 -13.70 20.05
N ALA A 204 -7.87 -13.64 20.96
CA ALA A 204 -8.82 -12.53 21.03
C ALA A 204 -8.13 -11.20 21.34
N LEU A 205 -7.14 -11.21 22.22
CA LEU A 205 -6.33 -10.01 22.52
C LEU A 205 -5.55 -9.54 21.26
N ALA A 206 -4.98 -10.47 20.49
CA ALA A 206 -4.30 -10.15 19.23
C ALA A 206 -5.28 -9.60 18.18
N GLY A 207 -6.34 -10.36 17.90
CA GLY A 207 -7.27 -10.08 16.80
C GLY A 207 -8.24 -8.92 17.07
N VAL A 208 -8.54 -8.61 18.34
CA VAL A 208 -9.43 -7.48 18.68
C VAL A 208 -8.63 -6.25 19.06
N VAL A 209 -7.88 -6.33 20.17
CA VAL A 209 -7.27 -5.13 20.77
C VAL A 209 -6.13 -4.61 19.93
N PHE A 210 -5.15 -5.46 19.59
CA PHE A 210 -3.99 -4.99 18.84
C PHE A 210 -4.32 -4.73 17.38
N ARG A 211 -5.28 -5.46 16.78
CA ARG A 211 -5.77 -5.18 15.43
C ARG A 211 -6.53 -3.86 15.35
N TRP A 212 -7.37 -3.56 16.35
CA TRP A 212 -8.05 -2.27 16.45
C TRP A 212 -7.03 -1.12 16.59
N PHE A 213 -6.05 -1.28 17.48
CA PHE A 213 -4.98 -0.30 17.64
C PHE A 213 -4.23 -0.08 16.31
N TRP A 214 -3.86 -1.15 15.62
CA TRP A 214 -3.23 -1.09 14.31
C TRP A 214 -4.07 -0.30 13.30
N GLN A 215 -5.34 -0.63 13.14
CA GLN A 215 -6.21 0.02 12.16
C GLN A 215 -6.42 1.51 12.48
N THR A 216 -6.46 1.87 13.76
CA THR A 216 -6.69 3.26 14.19
C THR A 216 -5.44 4.13 14.03
N PHE A 217 -4.26 3.59 14.28
CA PHE A 217 -3.04 4.37 14.39
C PHE A 217 -2.02 4.13 13.27
N ASN A 218 -2.27 3.17 12.39
CA ASN A 218 -1.32 2.83 11.31
C ASN A 218 -0.92 4.04 10.46
N ASP A 219 -1.87 4.88 10.09
CA ASP A 219 -1.60 6.06 9.26
C ASP A 219 -0.76 7.11 10.00
N MET A 220 -0.96 7.25 11.31
CA MET A 220 -0.18 8.15 12.15
C MET A 220 1.24 7.65 12.39
N LEU A 221 1.41 6.33 12.52
CA LEU A 221 2.70 5.68 12.78
C LEU A 221 3.54 5.55 11.50
N GLY A 222 2.92 5.73 10.34
CA GLY A 222 3.59 5.65 9.06
C GLY A 222 4.34 4.33 8.89
N PRO A 223 5.61 4.33 8.45
CA PRO A 223 6.36 3.11 8.20
C PRO A 223 6.67 2.27 9.46
N PHE A 224 6.56 2.84 10.65
CA PHE A 224 6.82 2.13 11.92
C PHE A 224 5.61 1.38 12.47
N GLY A 225 4.44 1.55 11.86
CA GLY A 225 3.23 0.84 12.28
C GLY A 225 3.42 -0.67 12.34
N GLY A 226 4.06 -1.26 11.31
CA GLY A 226 4.35 -2.70 11.26
C GLY A 226 5.22 -3.20 12.41
N LEU A 227 6.26 -2.44 12.77
CA LEU A 227 7.10 -2.73 13.94
C LEU A 227 6.26 -2.81 15.21
N LEU A 228 5.46 -1.77 15.48
CA LEU A 228 4.68 -1.67 16.70
C LEU A 228 3.57 -2.73 16.81
N PHE A 229 3.00 -3.15 15.70
CA PHE A 229 2.03 -4.24 15.68
C PHE A 229 2.69 -5.61 15.89
N THR A 230 3.87 -5.83 15.32
CA THR A 230 4.57 -7.11 15.41
C THR A 230 5.03 -7.43 16.83
N ILE A 231 5.43 -6.42 17.62
CA ILE A 231 5.86 -6.59 19.01
C ILE A 231 4.83 -7.33 19.87
N PRO A 232 3.59 -6.82 20.04
CA PRO A 232 2.62 -7.47 20.91
C PRO A 232 2.16 -8.84 20.38
N VAL A 233 1.98 -9.00 19.08
CA VAL A 233 1.52 -10.29 18.51
C VAL A 233 2.58 -11.36 18.70
N SER A 234 3.86 -11.05 18.48
CA SER A 234 4.96 -11.99 18.74
C SER A 234 5.11 -12.30 20.23
N ALA A 235 4.88 -11.31 21.11
CA ALA A 235 4.89 -11.54 22.56
C ALA A 235 3.77 -12.50 23.00
N LEU A 236 2.54 -12.30 22.50
CA LEU A 236 1.41 -13.19 22.79
C LEU A 236 1.64 -14.62 22.31
N MET A 237 2.22 -14.78 21.10
CA MET A 237 2.59 -16.09 20.56
C MET A 237 3.61 -16.79 21.48
N VAL A 238 4.67 -16.10 21.92
CA VAL A 238 5.68 -16.66 22.84
C VAL A 238 5.06 -17.03 24.18
N ILE A 239 4.16 -16.18 24.71
CA ILE A 239 3.41 -16.49 25.94
C ILE A 239 2.57 -17.77 25.77
N ALA A 240 1.85 -17.89 24.64
CA ALA A 240 1.05 -19.08 24.34
C ALA A 240 1.92 -20.35 24.30
N LEU A 241 3.04 -20.33 23.58
CA LEU A 241 3.98 -21.44 23.48
C LEU A 241 4.52 -21.85 24.87
N HIS A 242 4.92 -20.87 25.68
CA HIS A 242 5.51 -21.13 27.00
C HIS A 242 4.51 -21.66 28.03
N LEU A 243 3.25 -21.20 27.97
CA LEU A 243 2.22 -21.63 28.93
C LEU A 243 1.59 -22.97 28.55
N VAL A 244 1.26 -23.16 27.26
CA VAL A 244 0.52 -24.33 26.77
C VAL A 244 1.45 -25.54 26.54
N ARG A 245 2.64 -25.32 25.95
CA ARG A 245 3.70 -26.31 25.75
C ARG A 245 3.24 -27.58 25.00
N LYS A 246 2.44 -27.40 23.96
CA LYS A 246 1.91 -28.50 23.15
C LYS A 246 2.18 -28.28 21.68
N PRO A 247 2.36 -29.34 20.88
CA PRO A 247 2.59 -29.22 19.44
C PRO A 247 1.36 -28.61 18.77
N GLY A 248 1.56 -27.68 17.84
CA GLY A 248 0.49 -26.99 17.12
C GLY A 248 -0.08 -25.76 17.86
N THR A 249 0.54 -25.34 18.97
CA THR A 249 0.06 -24.18 19.76
C THR A 249 0.09 -22.88 18.95
N ALA A 250 1.16 -22.61 18.19
CA ALA A 250 1.24 -21.39 17.38
C ALA A 250 0.21 -21.42 16.23
N MET A 251 0.07 -22.57 15.58
CA MET A 251 -0.90 -22.78 14.52
C MET A 251 -2.34 -22.58 15.00
N LEU A 252 -2.67 -23.13 16.18
CA LEU A 252 -4.01 -22.96 16.78
C LEU A 252 -4.25 -21.53 17.21
N LEU A 253 -3.25 -20.82 17.76
CA LEU A 253 -3.36 -19.42 18.14
C LEU A 253 -3.73 -18.56 16.92
N PHE A 254 -2.99 -18.69 15.81
CA PHE A 254 -3.24 -17.89 14.62
C PHE A 254 -4.53 -18.31 13.89
N LEU A 255 -4.92 -19.59 13.95
CA LEU A 255 -6.21 -20.02 13.45
C LEU A 255 -7.36 -19.32 14.19
N VAL A 256 -7.32 -19.30 15.52
CA VAL A 256 -8.35 -18.65 16.35
C VAL A 256 -8.32 -17.12 16.15
N ASP A 257 -7.13 -16.51 16.10
CA ASP A 257 -6.97 -15.09 15.77
C ASP A 257 -7.64 -14.73 14.44
N GLN A 258 -7.42 -15.54 13.41
CA GLN A 258 -8.05 -15.32 12.10
C GLN A 258 -9.59 -15.48 12.16
N MET A 259 -10.09 -16.48 12.90
CA MET A 259 -11.54 -16.62 13.09
C MET A 259 -12.15 -15.41 13.79
N VAL A 260 -11.48 -14.87 14.80
CA VAL A 260 -11.88 -13.63 15.48
C VAL A 260 -11.87 -12.46 14.51
N CYS A 261 -10.81 -12.31 13.72
CA CYS A 261 -10.70 -11.26 12.70
C CYS A 261 -11.81 -11.35 11.65
N MET A 262 -12.23 -12.55 11.26
CA MET A 262 -13.36 -12.73 10.33
C MET A 262 -14.68 -12.22 10.90
N VAL A 263 -14.96 -12.60 12.15
CA VAL A 263 -16.23 -12.25 12.79
C VAL A 263 -16.31 -10.75 13.08
N ILE A 264 -15.22 -10.14 13.53
CA ILE A 264 -15.22 -8.75 13.97
C ILE A 264 -14.94 -7.77 12.82
N TRP A 265 -14.01 -8.13 11.91
CA TRP A 265 -13.51 -7.22 10.87
C TRP A 265 -13.96 -7.60 9.46
N GLY A 266 -14.73 -8.67 9.30
CA GLY A 266 -15.21 -9.14 7.98
C GLY A 266 -14.08 -9.59 7.05
N SER A 267 -12.93 -10.04 7.58
CA SER A 267 -11.81 -10.47 6.75
C SER A 267 -12.14 -11.72 5.93
N ASN A 268 -11.70 -11.76 4.65
CA ASN A 268 -11.96 -12.91 3.78
C ASN A 268 -11.15 -14.14 4.22
N ILE A 269 -11.83 -15.20 4.64
CA ILE A 269 -11.22 -16.41 5.21
C ILE A 269 -10.29 -17.13 4.23
N THR A 270 -10.70 -17.23 2.96
CA THR A 270 -10.01 -18.13 2.02
C THR A 270 -8.58 -17.71 1.75
N VAL A 271 -8.31 -16.42 1.68
CA VAL A 271 -6.98 -15.89 1.38
C VAL A 271 -6.13 -15.78 2.66
N TRP A 272 -6.73 -15.26 3.73
CA TRP A 272 -6.00 -14.99 4.97
C TRP A 272 -5.73 -16.25 5.80
N LEU A 273 -6.61 -17.26 5.73
CA LEU A 273 -6.46 -18.50 6.53
C LEU A 273 -5.15 -19.21 6.24
N GLY A 274 -4.80 -19.39 4.95
CA GLY A 274 -3.56 -20.07 4.57
C GLY A 274 -2.31 -19.37 5.08
N TRP A 275 -2.35 -18.04 5.10
CA TRP A 275 -1.26 -17.23 5.59
C TRP A 275 -1.05 -17.40 7.10
N TYR A 276 -2.09 -17.21 7.89
CA TYR A 276 -2.00 -17.37 9.35
C TYR A 276 -1.63 -18.79 9.76
N LEU A 277 -2.17 -19.79 9.05
CA LEU A 277 -1.76 -21.18 9.26
C LEU A 277 -0.28 -21.40 8.93
N LEU A 278 0.23 -20.80 7.87
CA LEU A 278 1.64 -20.91 7.48
C LEU A 278 2.55 -20.22 8.52
N GLU A 279 2.19 -19.05 9.02
CA GLU A 279 2.92 -18.38 10.10
C GLU A 279 3.03 -19.28 11.33
N GLY A 280 1.92 -19.85 11.76
CA GLY A 280 1.89 -20.79 12.91
C GLY A 280 2.66 -22.06 12.63
N ALA A 281 2.52 -22.64 11.44
CA ALA A 281 3.20 -23.87 11.06
C ALA A 281 4.72 -23.73 11.06
N VAL A 282 5.26 -22.60 10.60
CA VAL A 282 6.70 -22.33 10.64
C VAL A 282 7.20 -22.30 12.07
N VAL A 283 6.51 -21.58 12.95
CA VAL A 283 6.90 -21.51 14.36
C VAL A 283 6.79 -22.88 15.07
N ASP A 284 5.72 -23.64 14.83
CA ASP A 284 5.60 -25.00 15.40
C ASP A 284 6.67 -25.96 14.84
N ALA A 285 7.06 -25.80 13.57
CA ALA A 285 8.18 -26.54 13.00
C ALA A 285 9.53 -26.16 13.65
N GLU A 286 9.75 -24.88 13.94
CA GLU A 286 10.93 -24.44 14.68
C GLU A 286 10.96 -25.00 16.10
N VAL A 287 9.82 -25.01 16.80
CA VAL A 287 9.69 -25.66 18.12
C VAL A 287 10.11 -27.15 18.03
N ALA A 288 9.66 -27.85 16.98
CA ALA A 288 10.05 -29.23 16.75
C ALA A 288 11.55 -29.39 16.45
N LEU A 289 12.11 -28.51 15.61
CA LEU A 289 13.55 -28.48 15.29
C LEU A 289 14.42 -28.22 16.53
N PHE A 290 13.97 -27.36 17.43
CA PHE A 290 14.61 -27.10 18.73
C PHE A 290 14.24 -28.13 19.81
N LYS A 291 13.88 -29.36 19.40
CA LYS A 291 13.61 -30.51 20.27
C LYS A 291 12.50 -30.23 21.32
N GLY A 292 11.46 -29.55 20.94
CA GLY A 292 10.35 -29.23 21.82
C GLY A 292 10.65 -28.07 22.81
N ASN A 293 11.52 -27.17 22.42
CA ASN A 293 11.76 -25.94 23.20
C ASN A 293 10.58 -24.96 23.02
N TYR A 294 9.59 -25.05 23.89
CA TYR A 294 8.39 -24.21 23.88
C TYR A 294 8.67 -22.81 24.48
N ALA A 295 9.61 -22.09 23.86
CA ALA A 295 10.07 -20.79 24.35
C ALA A 295 10.65 -20.82 25.77
N ASP A 296 11.32 -21.92 26.13
CA ASP A 296 11.94 -22.11 27.46
C ASP A 296 13.20 -21.26 27.64
N THR A 297 13.82 -20.86 26.54
CA THR A 297 14.98 -19.97 26.55
C THR A 297 14.65 -18.66 25.84
N ARG A 298 15.28 -17.58 26.30
CA ARG A 298 15.11 -16.26 25.67
C ARG A 298 15.53 -16.29 24.21
N ILE A 299 16.59 -17.03 23.86
CA ILE A 299 17.09 -17.13 22.49
C ILE A 299 16.05 -17.80 21.58
N ALA A 300 15.46 -18.92 21.99
CA ALA A 300 14.39 -19.56 21.22
C ALA A 300 13.20 -18.63 21.02
N SER A 301 12.77 -17.95 22.08
CA SER A 301 11.66 -16.99 22.02
C SER A 301 11.91 -15.83 21.05
N ILE A 302 13.15 -15.33 21.01
CA ILE A 302 13.58 -14.30 20.06
C ILE A 302 13.52 -14.83 18.63
N ILE A 303 14.08 -16.05 18.39
CA ILE A 303 14.07 -16.67 17.05
C ILE A 303 12.63 -16.84 16.56
N TYR A 304 11.75 -17.42 17.35
CA TYR A 304 10.34 -17.60 16.98
C TYR A 304 9.63 -16.28 16.65
N GLY A 305 9.90 -15.23 17.44
CA GLY A 305 9.36 -13.91 17.17
C GLY A 305 9.89 -13.31 15.86
N MET A 306 11.19 -13.44 15.60
CA MET A 306 11.83 -12.96 14.36
C MET A 306 11.31 -13.70 13.14
N SER A 307 11.25 -15.03 13.20
CA SER A 307 10.75 -15.87 12.09
C SER A 307 9.29 -15.55 11.77
N ARG A 308 8.46 -15.41 12.79
CA ARG A 308 7.07 -14.97 12.60
C ARG A 308 7.01 -13.60 11.91
N GLY A 309 7.76 -12.62 12.39
CA GLY A 309 7.78 -11.29 11.80
C GLY A 309 8.24 -11.31 10.33
N PHE A 310 9.30 -12.09 10.04
CA PHE A 310 9.81 -12.27 8.69
C PHE A 310 8.74 -12.87 7.76
N ILE A 311 8.21 -14.04 8.10
CA ILE A 311 7.25 -14.77 7.25
C ILE A 311 6.00 -13.93 7.00
N SER A 312 5.42 -13.33 8.04
CA SER A 312 4.21 -12.51 7.94
C SER A 312 4.37 -11.38 6.93
N TYR A 313 5.41 -10.58 7.07
CA TYR A 313 5.61 -9.40 6.24
C TYR A 313 6.17 -9.72 4.86
N TRP A 314 7.01 -10.76 4.73
CA TRP A 314 7.48 -11.22 3.44
C TRP A 314 6.32 -11.72 2.57
N LEU A 315 5.46 -12.59 3.14
CA LEU A 315 4.26 -13.07 2.45
C LEU A 315 3.35 -11.90 2.06
N PHE A 316 3.14 -10.94 2.96
CA PHE A 316 2.29 -9.79 2.68
C PHE A 316 2.81 -8.96 1.50
N TYR A 317 4.03 -8.46 1.59
CA TYR A 317 4.53 -7.49 0.62
C TYR A 317 4.87 -8.11 -0.74
N PHE A 318 5.35 -9.34 -0.77
CA PHE A 318 5.85 -9.95 -2.00
C PHE A 318 4.85 -10.88 -2.69
N LEU A 319 3.92 -11.47 -1.95
CA LEU A 319 2.95 -12.40 -2.53
C LEU A 319 1.52 -11.89 -2.44
N PHE A 320 1.11 -11.46 -1.27
CA PHE A 320 -0.28 -11.17 -1.01
C PHE A 320 -0.76 -9.83 -1.57
N ALA A 321 -0.04 -8.73 -1.31
CA ALA A 321 -0.42 -7.40 -1.76
C ALA A 321 -0.54 -7.31 -3.30
N PRO A 322 0.43 -7.80 -4.10
CA PRO A 322 0.30 -7.77 -5.55
C PRO A 322 -0.79 -8.71 -6.10
N THR A 323 -1.14 -9.77 -5.37
CA THR A 323 -2.11 -10.76 -5.85
C THR A 323 -3.53 -10.43 -5.44
N ALA A 324 -3.77 -10.17 -4.14
CA ALA A 324 -5.12 -9.96 -3.60
C ALA A 324 -5.55 -8.50 -3.64
N TRP A 325 -4.64 -7.58 -3.34
CA TRP A 325 -4.95 -6.14 -3.32
C TRP A 325 -4.54 -5.42 -4.59
N LYS A 326 -3.86 -6.12 -5.53
CA LYS A 326 -3.39 -5.54 -6.79
C LYS A 326 -2.48 -4.32 -6.58
N ILE A 327 -1.73 -4.31 -5.49
CA ILE A 327 -0.85 -3.21 -5.09
C ILE A 327 0.61 -3.67 -5.18
N CYS A 328 1.44 -2.89 -5.88
CA CYS A 328 2.88 -3.09 -5.90
C CYS A 328 3.57 -2.05 -5.03
N TYR A 329 4.23 -2.52 -3.98
CA TYR A 329 5.09 -1.67 -3.15
C TYR A 329 6.48 -1.53 -3.78
N ALA A 330 7.16 -0.42 -3.48
CA ALA A 330 8.55 -0.25 -3.86
C ALA A 330 9.41 -1.34 -3.20
N PRO A 331 10.35 -1.99 -3.93
CA PRO A 331 11.14 -3.09 -3.38
C PRO A 331 11.89 -2.73 -2.10
N TRP A 332 12.49 -1.53 -2.04
CA TRP A 332 13.20 -1.05 -0.85
C TRP A 332 12.26 -0.91 0.36
N TYR A 333 11.02 -0.42 0.14
CA TYR A 333 10.02 -0.27 1.19
C TYR A 333 9.54 -1.63 1.70
N SER A 334 9.32 -2.59 0.79
CA SER A 334 8.95 -3.96 1.15
C SER A 334 9.99 -4.62 2.05
N TRP A 335 11.27 -4.55 1.67
CA TRP A 335 12.36 -5.08 2.49
C TRP A 335 12.57 -4.32 3.80
N PHE A 336 12.39 -3.00 3.79
CA PHE A 336 12.41 -2.18 5.00
C PHE A 336 11.34 -2.62 6.00
N GLN A 337 10.12 -2.86 5.53
CA GLN A 337 9.01 -3.33 6.37
C GLN A 337 9.26 -4.74 6.91
N VAL A 338 9.80 -5.65 6.10
CA VAL A 338 10.22 -6.99 6.57
C VAL A 338 11.29 -6.86 7.66
N GLY A 339 12.29 -6.00 7.48
CA GLY A 339 13.31 -5.73 8.48
C GLY A 339 12.74 -5.19 9.80
N LEU A 340 11.82 -4.23 9.72
CA LEU A 340 11.13 -3.70 10.90
C LEU A 340 10.31 -4.77 11.62
N ALA A 341 9.63 -5.65 10.87
CA ALA A 341 8.87 -6.74 11.46
C ALA A 341 9.77 -7.78 12.16
N VAL A 342 10.93 -8.07 11.60
CA VAL A 342 11.95 -8.94 12.26
C VAL A 342 12.42 -8.32 13.56
N ILE A 343 12.72 -7.00 13.57
CA ILE A 343 13.09 -6.27 14.80
C ILE A 343 11.93 -6.28 15.80
N GLY A 344 10.71 -6.06 15.34
CA GLY A 344 9.51 -6.15 16.18
C GLY A 344 9.33 -7.53 16.80
N GLY A 345 9.58 -8.57 16.00
CA GLY A 345 9.58 -9.96 16.45
C GLY A 345 10.64 -10.27 17.50
N LEU A 346 11.87 -9.75 17.32
CA LEU A 346 12.95 -9.86 18.31
C LEU A 346 12.52 -9.23 19.65
N ILE A 347 12.03 -8.00 19.62
CA ILE A 347 11.58 -7.29 20.82
C ILE A 347 10.40 -8.02 21.46
N GLY A 348 9.39 -8.37 20.65
CA GLY A 348 8.21 -9.10 21.11
C GLY A 348 8.53 -10.47 21.71
N GLY A 349 9.44 -11.22 21.05
CA GLY A 349 9.93 -12.51 21.56
C GLY A 349 10.60 -12.40 22.92
N SER A 350 11.43 -11.35 23.11
CA SER A 350 12.11 -11.08 24.39
C SER A 350 11.10 -10.69 25.50
N ILE A 351 10.19 -9.78 25.19
CA ILE A 351 9.14 -9.32 26.14
C ILE A 351 8.22 -10.49 26.49
N GLY A 352 7.81 -11.28 25.50
CA GLY A 352 6.95 -12.44 25.67
C GLY A 352 7.57 -13.47 26.61
N TYR A 353 8.87 -13.73 26.47
CA TYR A 353 9.61 -14.62 27.37
C TYR A 353 9.58 -14.14 28.83
N ASP A 354 9.88 -12.85 29.07
CA ASP A 354 9.91 -12.30 30.42
C ASP A 354 8.51 -12.29 31.05
N ALA A 355 7.48 -11.95 30.25
CA ALA A 355 6.09 -11.99 30.68
C ALA A 355 5.63 -13.41 31.03
N ALA A 356 5.91 -14.39 30.15
CA ALA A 356 5.54 -15.77 30.35
C ALA A 356 6.17 -16.39 31.61
N ARG A 357 7.44 -16.09 31.87
CA ARG A 357 8.10 -16.51 33.13
C ARG A 357 7.44 -15.97 34.37
N LYS A 358 7.08 -14.68 34.36
CA LYS A 358 6.38 -14.04 35.51
C LYS A 358 4.99 -14.68 35.72
N MET A 359 4.25 -14.90 34.63
CA MET A 359 2.93 -15.52 34.70
C MET A 359 3.04 -16.95 35.28
N ARG A 360 3.99 -17.75 34.80
CA ARG A 360 4.19 -19.10 35.29
C ARG A 360 4.59 -19.15 36.77
N SER A 361 5.45 -18.23 37.22
CA SER A 361 5.82 -18.14 38.67
C SER A 361 4.67 -17.72 39.57
N ALA A 362 3.67 -17.01 39.02
CA ALA A 362 2.48 -16.61 39.76
C ALA A 362 1.40 -17.73 39.88
N MET A 363 1.49 -18.74 38.98
CA MET A 363 0.57 -19.90 38.96
C MET A 363 1.08 -21.10 39.77
N MET A 364 2.35 -21.11 40.17
CA MET A 364 2.96 -22.11 41.05
C MET A 364 2.92 -21.67 42.51
#